data_6abf1fe2b7c83142d31a5e303ec4e43e
#
_entry.id   6abf1fe2b7c83142d31a5e303ec4e43e
#
_cell.length_a   1.000
_cell.length_b   1.000
_cell.length_c   1.000
_cell.angle_alpha   90.00
_cell.angle_beta   90.00
_cell.angle_gamma   90.00
#
_symmetry.space_group_name_H-M   'P 1'
#
loop_
_entity.id
_entity.type
_entity.pdbx_description
1 polymer ?
#
loop_
_entity_poly.entity_id
_entity_poly.type
_entity_poly.pdbx_seq_one_letter_code
_entity_poly.pdbx_strand_id
1 'polypeptide(L)'
;GQRTLLEMVNARMTGGQLIALLGRNGAGKSTLLRAMMGLEKPQSGEIILQGKKITSLKPEKLARSISFVTTDKVRIANLRCKDVVSMGRAPYTNWIGQLRPEDEMRVDTAIQLVGMSAYAEKTMDKMSDGECQRIMIARALAQDTPVILLDEPTAFLDLPNRYELCLLLKRLAQEEDKC
;
A
#
# COMPACT_ATOMS: atom_id res chain seq x y z
N GLY A 1 -21.43 23.73 7.16
CA GLY A 1 -21.22 23.43 5.76
C GLY A 1 -20.03 22.50 5.62
N GLN A 2 -20.11 21.50 4.77
CA GLN A 2 -18.97 20.63 4.44
C GLN A 2 -17.90 21.49 3.73
N ARG A 3 -16.67 21.47 4.26
CA ARG A 3 -15.53 22.17 3.65
C ARG A 3 -15.03 21.35 2.46
N THR A 4 -15.03 21.93 1.26
CA THR A 4 -14.39 21.33 0.11
C THR A 4 -12.87 21.35 0.32
N LEU A 5 -12.23 20.19 0.27
CA LEU A 5 -10.78 20.03 0.48
C LEU A 5 -10.00 20.08 -0.85
N LEU A 6 -10.57 19.55 -1.92
CA LEU A 6 -9.95 19.45 -3.24
C LEU A 6 -10.98 19.77 -4.33
N GLU A 7 -10.60 20.59 -5.29
CA GLU A 7 -11.42 20.96 -6.43
C GLU A 7 -10.64 20.79 -7.73
N MET A 8 -11.36 20.43 -8.80
CA MET A 8 -10.84 20.31 -10.17
C MET A 8 -9.54 19.47 -10.30
N VAL A 9 -9.45 18.38 -9.55
CA VAL A 9 -8.30 17.47 -9.65
C VAL A 9 -8.43 16.67 -10.94
N ASN A 10 -7.48 16.90 -11.88
CA ASN A 10 -7.34 16.11 -13.09
C ASN A 10 -5.93 15.53 -13.14
N ALA A 11 -5.81 14.21 -13.03
CA ALA A 11 -4.54 13.52 -13.07
C ALA A 11 -4.67 12.18 -13.79
N ARG A 12 -3.62 11.78 -14.47
CA ARG A 12 -3.50 10.46 -15.10
C ARG A 12 -2.20 9.81 -14.63
N MET A 13 -2.28 8.56 -14.24
CA MET A 13 -1.17 7.77 -13.73
C MET A 13 -1.04 6.49 -14.56
N THR A 14 0.19 6.04 -14.82
CA THR A 14 0.48 4.84 -15.61
C THR A 14 1.44 3.94 -14.85
N GLY A 15 1.49 2.65 -15.20
CA GLY A 15 2.46 1.71 -14.63
C GLY A 15 3.91 2.19 -14.79
N GLY A 16 4.82 1.67 -13.97
CA GLY A 16 6.23 2.04 -13.97
C GLY A 16 6.54 3.41 -13.36
N GLN A 17 5.55 4.12 -12.79
CA GLN A 17 5.72 5.48 -12.28
C GLN A 17 5.63 5.52 -10.75
N LEU A 18 6.61 6.15 -10.12
CA LEU A 18 6.52 6.61 -8.73
C LEU A 18 6.03 8.07 -8.72
N ILE A 19 4.83 8.29 -8.21
CA ILE A 19 4.17 9.61 -8.19
C ILE A 19 4.12 10.12 -6.75
N ALA A 20 4.64 11.32 -6.52
CA ALA A 20 4.61 11.98 -5.22
C ALA A 20 3.50 13.04 -5.17
N LEU A 21 2.58 12.87 -4.22
CA LEU A 21 1.55 13.87 -3.92
C LEU A 21 2.06 14.81 -2.82
N LEU A 22 2.41 16.03 -3.20
CA LEU A 22 2.97 17.03 -2.29
C LEU A 22 1.92 18.06 -1.87
N GLY A 23 1.98 18.51 -0.63
CA GLY A 23 1.09 19.53 -0.10
C GLY A 23 1.17 19.64 1.42
N ARG A 24 0.68 20.76 1.97
CA ARG A 24 0.65 21.00 3.43
C ARG A 24 -0.23 19.96 4.13
N ASN A 25 0.00 19.80 5.45
CA ASN A 25 -0.89 18.96 6.28
C ASN A 25 -2.32 19.54 6.24
N GLY A 26 -3.31 18.66 6.13
CA GLY A 26 -4.71 19.06 5.99
C GLY A 26 -5.13 19.51 4.57
N ALA A 27 -4.24 19.44 3.55
CA ALA A 27 -4.59 19.79 2.16
C ALA A 27 -5.47 18.74 1.45
N GLY A 28 -5.86 17.65 2.11
CA GLY A 28 -6.73 16.63 1.52
C GLY A 28 -6.00 15.47 0.86
N LYS A 29 -4.67 15.31 1.04
CA LYS A 29 -3.89 14.21 0.43
C LYS A 29 -4.45 12.83 0.79
N SER A 30 -4.62 12.55 2.07
CA SER A 30 -5.18 11.25 2.55
C SER A 30 -6.63 11.06 2.10
N THR A 31 -7.42 12.13 2.03
CA THR A 31 -8.80 12.10 1.50
C THR A 31 -8.80 11.71 0.02
N LEU A 32 -7.88 12.25 -0.78
CA LEU A 32 -7.72 11.86 -2.18
C LEU A 32 -7.34 10.38 -2.31
N LEU A 33 -6.35 9.92 -1.54
CA LEU A 33 -5.93 8.51 -1.56
C LEU A 33 -7.09 7.58 -1.16
N ARG A 34 -7.88 7.93 -0.13
CA ARG A 34 -9.07 7.17 0.27
C ARG A 34 -10.15 7.17 -0.81
N ALA A 35 -10.34 8.29 -1.50
CA ALA A 35 -11.26 8.34 -2.63
C ALA A 35 -10.78 7.45 -3.79
N MET A 36 -9.47 7.42 -4.08
CA MET A 36 -8.86 6.53 -5.09
C MET A 36 -9.01 5.06 -4.73
N MET A 37 -9.13 4.72 -3.44
CA MET A 37 -9.43 3.37 -2.96
C MET A 37 -10.93 3.03 -2.97
N GLY A 38 -11.81 3.99 -3.29
CA GLY A 38 -13.24 3.80 -3.20
C GLY A 38 -13.79 3.78 -1.77
N LEU A 39 -13.00 4.15 -0.77
CA LEU A 39 -13.43 4.26 0.64
C LEU A 39 -14.22 5.54 0.89
N GLU A 40 -13.94 6.58 0.12
CA GLU A 40 -14.68 7.84 0.15
C GLU A 40 -15.22 8.16 -1.23
N LYS A 41 -16.46 8.62 -1.29
CA LYS A 41 -17.10 8.98 -2.56
C LYS A 41 -16.82 10.45 -2.86
N PRO A 42 -16.26 10.79 -4.04
CA PRO A 42 -16.12 12.20 -4.44
C PRO A 42 -17.49 12.86 -4.59
N GLN A 43 -17.58 14.15 -4.24
CA GLN A 43 -18.82 14.92 -4.40
C GLN A 43 -19.18 15.14 -5.88
N SER A 44 -18.17 15.26 -6.74
CA SER A 44 -18.31 15.40 -8.19
C SER A 44 -17.13 14.75 -8.91
N GLY A 45 -17.27 14.51 -10.20
CA GLY A 45 -16.24 13.86 -11.00
C GLY A 45 -16.25 12.33 -10.84
N GLU A 46 -15.21 11.69 -11.36
CA GLU A 46 -15.08 10.23 -11.36
C GLU A 46 -13.63 9.81 -11.25
N ILE A 47 -13.41 8.63 -10.65
CA ILE A 47 -12.12 7.98 -10.60
C ILE A 47 -12.20 6.74 -11.47
N ILE A 48 -11.30 6.64 -12.43
CA ILE A 48 -11.23 5.54 -13.40
C ILE A 48 -9.99 4.71 -13.11
N LEU A 49 -10.18 3.43 -12.91
CA LEU A 49 -9.13 2.43 -12.71
C LEU A 49 -9.20 1.41 -13.84
N GLN A 50 -8.13 1.29 -14.64
CA GLN A 50 -8.07 0.37 -15.78
C GLN A 50 -9.30 0.46 -16.69
N GLY A 51 -9.72 1.70 -17.04
CA GLY A 51 -10.85 1.97 -17.92
C GLY A 51 -12.24 1.78 -17.30
N LYS A 52 -12.34 1.49 -15.99
CA LYS A 52 -13.62 1.30 -15.28
C LYS A 52 -13.76 2.29 -14.14
N LYS A 53 -14.97 2.81 -13.94
CA LYS A 53 -15.26 3.66 -12.77
C LYS A 53 -15.08 2.86 -11.49
N ILE A 54 -14.34 3.40 -10.52
CA ILE A 54 -14.05 2.71 -9.27
C ILE A 54 -15.35 2.33 -8.52
N THR A 55 -16.36 3.18 -8.61
CA THR A 55 -17.69 2.97 -8.01
C THR A 55 -18.46 1.81 -8.61
N SER A 56 -18.07 1.31 -9.79
CA SER A 56 -18.68 0.14 -10.44
C SER A 56 -17.97 -1.18 -10.14
N LEU A 57 -16.81 -1.12 -9.47
CA LEU A 57 -16.02 -2.30 -9.14
C LEU A 57 -16.55 -2.97 -7.86
N LYS A 58 -16.61 -4.30 -7.87
CA LYS A 58 -16.87 -5.09 -6.66
C LYS A 58 -15.68 -4.97 -5.70
N PRO A 59 -15.91 -5.04 -4.37
CA PRO A 59 -14.84 -4.94 -3.36
C PRO A 59 -13.67 -5.91 -3.61
N GLU A 60 -13.94 -7.14 -3.99
CA GLU A 60 -12.90 -8.14 -4.25
C GLU A 60 -12.03 -7.75 -5.46
N LYS A 61 -12.64 -7.18 -6.50
CA LYS A 61 -11.89 -6.70 -7.66
C LYS A 61 -11.05 -5.49 -7.33
N LEU A 62 -11.59 -4.57 -6.53
CA LEU A 62 -10.87 -3.40 -6.07
C LEU A 62 -9.66 -3.80 -5.21
N ALA A 63 -9.84 -4.74 -4.28
CA ALA A 63 -8.76 -5.27 -3.44
C ALA A 63 -7.68 -6.02 -4.24
N ARG A 64 -7.97 -6.51 -5.44
CA ARG A 64 -6.98 -7.08 -6.37
C ARG A 64 -6.38 -6.05 -7.33
N SER A 65 -6.79 -4.79 -7.24
CA SER A 65 -6.33 -3.73 -8.15
C SER A 65 -5.56 -2.62 -7.44
N ILE A 66 -5.84 -2.38 -6.17
CA ILE A 66 -5.17 -1.34 -5.37
C ILE A 66 -4.82 -1.93 -4.00
N SER A 67 -3.58 -1.74 -3.58
CA SER A 67 -3.15 -1.93 -2.20
C SER A 67 -2.83 -0.60 -1.53
N PHE A 68 -2.87 -0.58 -0.20
CA PHE A 68 -2.72 0.65 0.58
C PHE A 68 -1.86 0.44 1.82
N VAL A 69 -0.95 1.38 2.03
CA VAL A 69 -0.16 1.50 3.25
C VAL A 69 -0.56 2.79 3.95
N THR A 70 -1.11 2.65 5.15
CA THR A 70 -1.54 3.79 5.98
C THR A 70 -0.37 4.43 6.70
N THR A 71 -0.55 5.68 7.15
CA THR A 71 0.39 6.38 8.04
C THR A 71 0.43 5.77 9.44
N ASP A 72 -0.61 5.01 9.83
CA ASP A 72 -0.73 4.49 11.19
C ASP A 72 0.40 3.53 11.53
N LYS A 73 0.95 3.69 12.74
CA LYS A 73 1.92 2.73 13.27
C LYS A 73 1.22 1.41 13.59
N VAL A 74 1.38 0.44 12.71
CA VAL A 74 0.83 -0.89 12.92
C VAL A 74 1.83 -1.72 13.73
N ARG A 75 1.56 -1.88 15.01
CA ARG A 75 2.28 -2.81 15.89
C ARG A 75 1.28 -3.84 16.41
N ILE A 76 1.37 -5.04 15.88
CA ILE A 76 0.50 -6.14 16.29
C ILE A 76 1.33 -7.04 17.20
N ALA A 77 0.98 -7.07 18.50
CA ALA A 77 1.67 -7.89 19.47
C ALA A 77 1.56 -9.38 19.12
N ASN A 78 2.64 -10.10 19.34
CA ASN A 78 2.73 -11.55 19.12
C ASN A 78 2.47 -12.05 17.69
N LEU A 79 2.42 -11.15 16.68
CA LEU A 79 2.29 -11.54 15.28
C LEU A 79 3.64 -11.44 14.58
N ARG A 80 4.05 -12.50 13.90
CA ARG A 80 5.31 -12.50 13.14
C ARG A 80 5.20 -11.63 11.90
N CYS A 81 6.32 -11.07 11.47
CA CYS A 81 6.38 -10.26 10.24
C CYS A 81 5.83 -11.02 9.04
N LYS A 82 6.16 -12.30 8.87
CA LYS A 82 5.63 -13.15 7.80
C LYS A 82 4.11 -13.28 7.85
N ASP A 83 3.52 -13.41 9.04
CA ASP A 83 2.07 -13.52 9.20
C ASP A 83 1.37 -12.20 8.78
N VAL A 84 1.97 -11.04 9.13
CA VAL A 84 1.46 -9.72 8.70
C VAL A 84 1.52 -9.58 7.19
N VAL A 85 2.62 -9.99 6.55
CA VAL A 85 2.73 -9.93 5.08
C VAL A 85 1.74 -10.87 4.42
N SER A 86 1.50 -12.06 5.01
CA SER A 86 0.53 -13.04 4.53
C SER A 86 -0.90 -12.50 4.48
N MET A 87 -1.27 -11.55 5.36
CA MET A 87 -2.57 -10.87 5.29
C MET A 87 -2.77 -10.10 3.98
N GLY A 88 -1.70 -9.72 3.27
CA GLY A 88 -1.78 -9.15 1.93
C GLY A 88 -2.43 -10.10 0.92
N ARG A 89 -2.40 -11.40 1.16
CA ARG A 89 -3.01 -12.40 0.29
C ARG A 89 -4.49 -12.63 0.55
N ALA A 90 -5.10 -11.97 1.55
CA ALA A 90 -6.52 -12.11 1.88
C ALA A 90 -7.48 -12.05 0.66
N PRO A 91 -7.29 -11.18 -0.36
CA PRO A 91 -8.16 -11.15 -1.54
C PRO A 91 -8.10 -12.42 -2.41
N TYR A 92 -7.15 -13.32 -2.18
CA TYR A 92 -6.91 -14.52 -2.98
C TYR A 92 -7.15 -15.81 -2.20
N THR A 93 -7.31 -15.73 -0.88
CA THR A 93 -7.58 -16.88 -0.02
C THR A 93 -9.06 -17.29 -0.05
N ASN A 94 -9.32 -18.52 0.40
CA ASN A 94 -10.68 -18.97 0.64
C ASN A 94 -11.24 -18.35 1.95
N TRP A 95 -12.49 -18.67 2.28
CA TRP A 95 -13.19 -18.18 3.48
C TRP A 95 -12.51 -18.56 4.83
N ILE A 96 -11.63 -19.59 4.83
CA ILE A 96 -10.84 -20.01 6.00
C ILE A 96 -9.51 -19.23 6.08
N GLY A 97 -9.16 -18.46 5.04
CA GLY A 97 -7.87 -17.73 4.99
C GLY A 97 -6.68 -18.61 4.62
N GLN A 98 -6.89 -19.80 4.05
CA GLN A 98 -5.82 -20.73 3.70
C GLN A 98 -4.99 -20.20 2.53
N LEU A 99 -3.67 -20.11 2.73
CA LEU A 99 -2.72 -19.79 1.68
C LEU A 99 -2.44 -21.02 0.81
N ARG A 100 -2.28 -20.78 -0.48
CA ARG A 100 -1.76 -21.77 -1.44
C ARG A 100 -0.24 -21.63 -1.52
N PRO A 101 0.49 -22.66 -2.04
CA PRO A 101 1.94 -22.53 -2.24
C PRO A 101 2.37 -21.29 -3.04
N GLU A 102 1.58 -20.89 -4.01
CA GLU A 102 1.78 -19.66 -4.80
C GLU A 102 1.70 -18.39 -3.94
N ASP A 103 0.79 -18.37 -2.98
CA ASP A 103 0.62 -17.25 -2.05
C ASP A 103 1.81 -17.15 -1.09
N GLU A 104 2.30 -18.30 -0.60
CA GLU A 104 3.51 -18.35 0.25
C GLU A 104 4.75 -17.84 -0.50
N MET A 105 4.93 -18.24 -1.75
CA MET A 105 6.00 -17.72 -2.61
C MET A 105 5.91 -16.19 -2.79
N ARG A 106 4.69 -15.65 -2.99
CA ARG A 106 4.48 -14.20 -3.10
C ARG A 106 4.83 -13.48 -1.80
N VAL A 107 4.49 -14.07 -0.66
CA VAL A 107 4.84 -13.53 0.67
C VAL A 107 6.36 -13.50 0.86
N ASP A 108 7.04 -14.60 0.59
CA ASP A 108 8.50 -14.68 0.75
C ASP A 108 9.23 -13.74 -0.22
N THR A 109 8.78 -13.64 -1.47
CA THR A 109 9.30 -12.68 -2.45
C THR A 109 9.10 -11.23 -1.98
N ALA A 110 7.92 -10.89 -1.48
CA ALA A 110 7.64 -9.54 -0.99
C ALA A 110 8.54 -9.15 0.20
N ILE A 111 8.78 -10.08 1.13
CA ILE A 111 9.69 -9.88 2.27
C ILE A 111 11.14 -9.68 1.77
N GLN A 112 11.55 -10.46 0.78
CA GLN A 112 12.88 -10.35 0.17
C GLN A 112 13.07 -8.99 -0.54
N LEU A 113 12.09 -8.54 -1.31
CA LEU A 113 12.13 -7.26 -2.04
C LEU A 113 12.37 -6.06 -1.13
N VAL A 114 11.82 -6.08 0.08
CA VAL A 114 12.02 -5.00 1.06
C VAL A 114 13.25 -5.21 1.96
N GLY A 115 14.03 -6.28 1.74
CA GLY A 115 15.25 -6.57 2.50
C GLY A 115 14.99 -7.08 3.91
N MET A 116 13.85 -7.73 4.18
CA MET A 116 13.44 -8.13 5.53
C MET A 116 13.44 -9.64 5.78
N SER A 117 14.10 -10.45 4.94
CA SER A 117 14.11 -11.92 5.05
C SER A 117 14.60 -12.43 6.41
N ALA A 118 15.64 -11.82 6.98
CA ALA A 118 16.16 -12.18 8.30
C ALA A 118 15.20 -11.91 9.46
N TYR A 119 14.13 -11.13 9.20
CA TYR A 119 13.16 -10.69 10.19
C TYR A 119 11.79 -11.38 10.04
N ALA A 120 11.63 -12.26 9.07
CA ALA A 120 10.35 -12.91 8.76
C ALA A 120 9.68 -13.55 9.98
N GLU A 121 10.47 -14.22 10.83
CA GLU A 121 10.00 -14.92 12.03
C GLU A 121 9.97 -14.04 13.29
N LYS A 122 10.48 -12.80 13.23
CA LYS A 122 10.38 -11.86 14.35
C LYS A 122 8.97 -11.30 14.49
N THR A 123 8.60 -11.00 15.73
CA THR A 123 7.30 -10.37 16.03
C THR A 123 7.36 -8.86 15.82
N MET A 124 6.27 -8.27 15.33
CA MET A 124 6.18 -6.85 14.97
C MET A 124 6.44 -5.89 16.14
N ASP A 125 6.14 -6.29 17.37
CA ASP A 125 6.38 -5.51 18.59
C ASP A 125 7.88 -5.32 18.91
N LYS A 126 8.75 -6.17 18.35
CA LYS A 126 10.22 -6.11 18.52
C LYS A 126 10.94 -5.40 17.37
N MET A 127 10.19 -4.76 16.48
CA MET A 127 10.73 -4.10 15.30
C MET A 127 10.82 -2.58 15.51
N SER A 128 11.81 -1.93 14.90
CA SER A 128 11.87 -0.48 14.78
C SER A 128 10.73 0.04 13.88
N ASP A 129 10.41 1.34 13.96
CA ASP A 129 9.38 1.95 13.11
C ASP A 129 9.72 1.79 11.62
N GLY A 130 11.00 1.92 11.24
CA GLY A 130 11.43 1.73 9.85
C GLY A 130 11.28 0.30 9.36
N GLU A 131 11.61 -0.69 10.21
CA GLU A 131 11.41 -2.12 9.91
C GLU A 131 9.91 -2.45 9.81
N CYS A 132 9.08 -1.93 10.72
CA CYS A 132 7.63 -2.08 10.63
C CYS A 132 7.09 -1.50 9.31
N GLN A 133 7.57 -0.32 8.90
CA GLN A 133 7.15 0.31 7.64
C GLN A 133 7.52 -0.57 6.43
N ARG A 134 8.72 -1.15 6.40
CA ARG A 134 9.13 -2.09 5.34
C ARG A 134 8.24 -3.32 5.30
N ILE A 135 7.85 -3.89 6.45
CA ILE A 135 6.91 -5.02 6.53
C ILE A 135 5.53 -4.63 6.01
N MET A 136 5.03 -3.42 6.31
CA MET A 136 3.75 -2.95 5.79
C MET A 136 3.79 -2.75 4.26
N ILE A 137 4.92 -2.32 3.71
CA ILE A 137 5.14 -2.26 2.27
C ILE A 137 5.21 -3.68 1.67
N ALA A 138 5.91 -4.62 2.32
CA ALA A 138 5.91 -6.02 1.90
C ALA A 138 4.50 -6.61 1.85
N ARG A 139 3.65 -6.31 2.84
CA ARG A 139 2.24 -6.70 2.84
C ARG A 139 1.49 -6.18 1.60
N ALA A 140 1.71 -4.91 1.26
CA ALA A 140 1.09 -4.32 0.07
C ALA A 140 1.63 -4.93 -1.23
N LEU A 141 2.93 -5.26 -1.28
CA LEU A 141 3.54 -5.99 -2.41
C LEU A 141 3.00 -7.41 -2.54
N ALA A 142 2.86 -8.14 -1.43
CA ALA A 142 2.29 -9.48 -1.41
C ALA A 142 0.84 -9.52 -1.92
N GLN A 143 0.09 -8.43 -1.79
CA GLN A 143 -1.25 -8.29 -2.37
C GLN A 143 -1.23 -8.32 -3.91
N ASP A 144 -0.08 -8.06 -4.53
CA ASP A 144 0.17 -8.16 -5.98
C ASP A 144 -0.82 -7.36 -6.83
N THR A 145 -0.96 -6.10 -6.50
CA THR A 145 -1.82 -5.15 -7.19
C THR A 145 -1.01 -4.27 -8.16
N PRO A 146 -1.60 -3.82 -9.29
CA PRO A 146 -0.94 -2.87 -10.19
C PRO A 146 -0.75 -1.48 -9.59
N VAL A 147 -1.54 -1.10 -8.60
CA VAL A 147 -1.46 0.22 -7.94
C VAL A 147 -1.20 0.03 -6.45
N ILE A 148 -0.21 0.75 -5.94
CA ILE A 148 0.12 0.80 -4.51
C ILE A 148 0.02 2.26 -4.05
N LEU A 149 -0.90 2.54 -3.15
CA LEU A 149 -1.06 3.84 -2.54
C LEU A 149 -0.37 3.86 -1.17
N LEU A 150 0.39 4.91 -0.91
CA LEU A 150 1.15 5.08 0.33
C LEU A 150 0.79 6.44 0.93
N ASP A 151 0.23 6.44 2.13
CA ASP A 151 -0.09 7.67 2.85
C ASP A 151 1.03 7.99 3.85
N GLU A 152 1.79 9.05 3.58
CA GLU A 152 2.93 9.53 4.37
C GLU A 152 3.92 8.41 4.78
N PRO A 153 4.43 7.57 3.84
CA PRO A 153 5.22 6.39 4.18
C PRO A 153 6.55 6.69 4.89
N THR A 154 6.94 7.96 4.96
CA THR A 154 8.19 8.41 5.58
C THR A 154 7.97 9.17 6.90
N ALA A 155 6.74 9.26 7.42
CA ALA A 155 6.37 10.17 8.51
C ALA A 155 7.19 9.98 9.79
N PHE A 156 7.55 8.75 10.14
CA PHE A 156 8.25 8.41 11.39
C PHE A 156 9.68 7.94 11.17
N LEU A 157 10.24 8.16 9.98
CA LEU A 157 11.58 7.72 9.63
C LEU A 157 12.57 8.85 9.79
N ASP A 158 13.79 8.54 10.25
CA ASP A 158 14.94 9.43 10.17
C ASP A 158 15.40 9.63 8.72
N LEU A 159 16.29 10.56 8.48
CA LEU A 159 16.70 10.95 7.13
C LEU A 159 17.33 9.81 6.32
N PRO A 160 18.24 8.98 6.87
CA PRO A 160 18.77 7.82 6.15
C PRO A 160 17.69 6.83 5.73
N ASN A 161 16.80 6.43 6.64
CA ASN A 161 15.71 5.49 6.35
C ASN A 161 14.70 6.04 5.34
N ARG A 162 14.42 7.37 5.34
CA ARG A 162 13.60 8.01 4.31
C ARG A 162 14.21 7.86 2.92
N TYR A 163 15.51 8.13 2.81
CA TYR A 163 16.23 8.03 1.55
C TYR A 163 16.21 6.60 1.01
N GLU A 164 16.53 5.62 1.85
CA GLU A 164 16.49 4.19 1.49
C GLU A 164 15.09 3.74 1.05
N LEU A 165 14.05 4.21 1.77
CA LEU A 165 12.68 3.91 1.39
C LEU A 165 12.32 4.50 0.03
N CYS A 166 12.70 5.75 -0.25
CA CYS A 166 12.44 6.35 -1.56
C CYS A 166 13.15 5.60 -2.70
N LEU A 167 14.39 5.14 -2.48
CA LEU A 167 15.11 4.30 -3.44
C LEU A 167 14.42 2.96 -3.67
N LEU A 168 13.95 2.32 -2.59
CA LEU A 168 13.18 1.09 -2.67
C LEU A 168 11.89 1.28 -3.49
N LEU A 169 11.10 2.30 -3.19
CA LEU A 169 9.85 2.58 -3.89
C LEU A 169 10.10 2.88 -5.39
N LYS A 170 11.16 3.64 -5.71
CA LYS A 170 11.53 3.91 -7.10
C LYS A 170 11.88 2.62 -7.84
N ARG A 171 12.69 1.75 -7.24
CA ARG A 171 13.04 0.45 -7.81
C ARG A 171 11.81 -0.41 -8.04
N LEU A 172 10.93 -0.53 -7.04
CA LEU A 172 9.71 -1.33 -7.14
C LEU A 172 8.77 -0.83 -8.26
N ALA A 173 8.63 0.49 -8.42
CA ALA A 173 7.82 1.04 -9.51
C ALA A 173 8.40 0.63 -10.88
N GLN A 174 9.72 0.72 -11.06
CA GLN A 174 10.38 0.48 -12.35
C GLN A 174 10.54 -1.00 -12.68
N GLU A 175 10.90 -1.85 -11.69
CA GLU A 175 11.20 -3.27 -11.92
C GLU A 175 9.93 -4.15 -11.91
N GLU A 176 8.91 -3.77 -11.12
CA GLU A 176 7.68 -4.54 -10.94
C GLU A 176 6.48 -3.95 -11.72
N ASP A 177 6.71 -2.94 -12.56
CA ASP A 177 5.68 -2.21 -13.34
C ASP A 177 4.48 -1.75 -12.48
N LYS A 178 4.76 -1.35 -11.23
CA LYS A 178 3.75 -0.85 -10.29
C LYS A 178 3.59 0.68 -10.43
N CYS A 179 2.42 1.16 -10.05
CA CYS A 179 2.17 2.60 -9.90
C CYS A 179 1.74 2.91 -8.47
#